data_8263f471d2f897df76ad0597c55037d8
#
_entry.id   8263f471d2f897df76ad0597c55037d8
#
_cell.length_a   1.000
_cell.length_b   1.000
_cell.length_c   1.000
_cell.angle_alpha   90.00
_cell.angle_beta   90.00
_cell.angle_gamma   90.00
#
_symmetry.space_group_name_H-M   'P 1'
#
loop_
_entity.id
_entity.type
_entity.pdbx_description
1 polymer ?
#
loop_
_entity_poly.entity_id
_entity_poly.type
_entity_poly.pdbx_seq_one_letter_code
_entity_poly.pdbx_strand_id
1 'polypeptide(L)'
;MNRKREPYPLSTLCGLKNNIDTKPDYQRPAVWKLSNKQLLVDTILRGYDIPKFYWKENNKDNYEVIDGQQRIRTIWDFHENKFKLAKDTVQIDDEDISNKYYKDLSINMRKKFDMYLIDIVIVYDVEKDDETREMFLRLQNGMPLRAQNKRHAMVGNMRDFVIKISKLPFFTEKVAYKDNNLAHESTAAQLVLLEINGEPTDVRNSNLNNMYKKEKDFDENSTVAKKIKKTISYLDSVFENKTPELQPYYVQTMYMMISKLLENHVIDNLEKDIFNFFLKFDKFRNSEKEKKEKDTDITEFQDKVTHSGDSKASLDWRLNYFLTRFGIEFPNVPLKDKNRNFSYSQRLAIWRRDKQICQIASRCHGKKLTFDEMDADHIKPYAQGGETIVSNGRTSCVECNRSRSIQ
;
A
#
# COMPACT_ATOMS: atom_id res chain seq x y z
N MET A 1 31.85 -13.78 -6.78
CA MET A 1 31.58 -12.64 -7.66
C MET A 1 32.88 -11.96 -8.03
N ASN A 2 33.21 -11.90 -9.31
CA ASN A 2 34.35 -11.20 -9.89
C ASN A 2 33.90 -9.91 -10.59
N ARG A 3 34.83 -9.00 -10.95
CA ARG A 3 34.49 -7.76 -11.65
C ARG A 3 35.56 -7.34 -12.63
N LYS A 4 35.13 -6.75 -13.76
CA LYS A 4 36.00 -6.07 -14.74
C LYS A 4 35.44 -4.65 -14.98
N ARG A 5 36.28 -3.75 -15.53
CA ARG A 5 35.86 -2.40 -15.92
C ARG A 5 36.12 -2.24 -17.41
N GLU A 6 35.11 -1.78 -18.11
CA GLU A 6 35.22 -1.57 -19.56
C GLU A 6 34.56 -0.24 -19.92
N PRO A 7 35.27 0.65 -20.62
CA PRO A 7 34.68 1.84 -21.20
C PRO A 7 33.98 1.50 -22.52
N TYR A 8 32.70 1.88 -22.66
CA TYR A 8 31.96 1.71 -23.90
C TYR A 8 31.53 3.06 -24.46
N PRO A 9 31.71 3.30 -25.79
CA PRO A 9 31.05 4.43 -26.45
C PRO A 9 29.53 4.21 -26.49
N LEU A 10 28.76 5.30 -26.50
CA LEU A 10 27.30 5.21 -26.53
C LEU A 10 26.78 4.50 -27.77
N SER A 11 27.49 4.57 -28.91
CA SER A 11 27.15 3.78 -30.11
C SER A 11 27.13 2.28 -29.83
N THR A 12 28.13 1.76 -29.07
CA THR A 12 28.13 0.36 -28.61
C THR A 12 27.00 0.05 -27.69
N LEU A 13 26.71 0.93 -26.69
CA LEU A 13 25.57 0.77 -25.79
C LEU A 13 24.22 0.70 -26.56
N CYS A 14 24.05 1.50 -27.59
CA CYS A 14 22.87 1.49 -28.45
C CYS A 14 22.81 0.19 -29.27
N GLY A 15 23.92 -0.32 -29.77
CA GLY A 15 24.01 -1.59 -30.50
C GLY A 15 23.68 -2.82 -29.63
N LEU A 16 24.05 -2.78 -28.36
CA LEU A 16 23.78 -3.87 -27.40
C LEU A 16 22.39 -3.85 -26.77
N LYS A 17 21.48 -2.99 -27.22
CA LYS A 17 20.17 -2.80 -26.59
C LYS A 17 19.40 -4.09 -26.34
N ASN A 18 19.42 -5.02 -27.27
CA ASN A 18 18.69 -6.29 -27.16
C ASN A 18 19.36 -7.30 -26.20
N ASN A 19 20.59 -7.03 -25.83
CA ASN A 19 21.40 -7.88 -24.96
C ASN A 19 21.43 -7.38 -23.50
N ILE A 20 20.81 -6.24 -23.23
CA ILE A 20 20.84 -5.60 -21.92
C ILE A 20 19.45 -5.57 -21.30
N ASP A 21 19.25 -6.37 -20.26
CA ASP A 21 18.04 -6.29 -19.44
C ASP A 21 18.13 -5.09 -18.49
N THR A 22 17.25 -4.12 -18.70
CA THR A 22 17.09 -2.95 -17.86
C THR A 22 15.92 -3.05 -16.89
N LYS A 23 15.31 -4.23 -16.74
CA LYS A 23 14.11 -4.44 -15.91
C LYS A 23 14.22 -5.66 -15.00
N PRO A 24 15.35 -5.87 -14.30
CA PRO A 24 15.41 -6.96 -13.37
C PRO A 24 14.33 -6.80 -12.27
N ASP A 25 13.88 -7.91 -11.72
CA ASP A 25 12.71 -7.99 -10.83
C ASP A 25 12.83 -7.20 -9.51
N TYR A 26 14.06 -6.86 -9.12
CA TYR A 26 14.37 -6.08 -7.91
C TYR A 26 14.45 -4.57 -8.14
N GLN A 27 14.33 -4.09 -9.39
CA GLN A 27 14.38 -2.68 -9.71
C GLN A 27 12.98 -2.07 -9.92
N ARG A 28 12.87 -0.80 -9.54
CA ARG A 28 11.62 -0.04 -9.73
C ARG A 28 11.38 0.31 -11.21
N PRO A 29 10.13 0.56 -11.61
CA PRO A 29 9.82 1.12 -12.93
C PRO A 29 10.55 2.44 -13.21
N ALA A 30 10.69 2.78 -14.50
CA ALA A 30 11.31 4.04 -14.92
C ALA A 30 10.49 5.23 -14.39
N VAL A 31 11.16 6.14 -13.67
CA VAL A 31 10.49 7.27 -12.98
C VAL A 31 11.06 8.64 -13.36
N TRP A 32 12.06 8.71 -14.23
CA TRP A 32 12.65 9.98 -14.61
C TRP A 32 11.68 10.85 -15.40
N LYS A 33 11.51 12.09 -14.92
CA LYS A 33 10.78 13.12 -15.64
C LYS A 33 11.58 13.55 -16.88
N LEU A 34 10.89 14.15 -17.84
CA LEU A 34 11.51 14.62 -19.09
C LEU A 34 12.72 15.55 -18.83
N SER A 35 12.60 16.46 -17.86
CA SER A 35 13.69 17.37 -17.49
C SER A 35 14.98 16.65 -17.06
N ASN A 36 14.86 15.54 -16.32
CA ASN A 36 16.04 14.75 -15.92
C ASN A 36 16.67 14.03 -17.12
N LYS A 37 15.86 13.56 -18.07
CA LYS A 37 16.33 12.96 -19.31
C LYS A 37 17.08 13.99 -20.17
N GLN A 38 16.52 15.18 -20.32
CA GLN A 38 17.12 16.28 -21.07
C GLN A 38 18.45 16.72 -20.44
N LEU A 39 18.50 16.84 -19.12
CA LEU A 39 19.73 17.20 -18.40
C LEU A 39 20.84 16.17 -18.59
N LEU A 40 20.52 14.87 -18.58
CA LEU A 40 21.52 13.84 -18.84
C LEU A 40 22.13 13.98 -20.25
N VAL A 41 21.28 14.18 -21.27
CA VAL A 41 21.73 14.32 -22.66
C VAL A 41 22.58 15.59 -22.83
N ASP A 42 22.17 16.69 -22.22
CA ASP A 42 22.96 17.94 -22.21
C ASP A 42 24.32 17.72 -21.54
N THR A 43 24.35 17.01 -20.39
CA THR A 43 25.59 16.63 -19.67
C THR A 43 26.56 15.84 -20.58
N ILE A 44 26.02 14.85 -21.32
CA ILE A 44 26.79 14.02 -22.26
C ILE A 44 27.37 14.87 -23.41
N LEU A 45 26.54 15.71 -24.03
CA LEU A 45 26.95 16.56 -25.16
C LEU A 45 28.00 17.59 -24.75
N ARG A 46 28.02 18.03 -23.49
CA ARG A 46 29.07 18.91 -22.91
C ARG A 46 30.30 18.14 -22.54
N GLY A 47 30.30 16.81 -22.60
CA GLY A 47 31.45 15.99 -22.21
C GLY A 47 31.69 15.94 -20.70
N TYR A 48 30.70 16.31 -19.88
CA TYR A 48 30.80 16.22 -18.43
C TYR A 48 30.70 14.75 -17.99
N ASP A 49 31.32 14.42 -16.85
CA ASP A 49 31.32 13.07 -16.31
C ASP A 49 29.93 12.68 -15.78
N ILE A 50 29.58 11.40 -15.96
CA ILE A 50 28.37 10.80 -15.41
C ILE A 50 28.71 9.59 -14.54
N PRO A 51 27.91 9.27 -13.52
CA PRO A 51 28.17 8.14 -12.64
C PRO A 51 28.33 6.82 -13.42
N LYS A 52 29.20 5.95 -12.94
CA LYS A 52 29.46 4.62 -13.51
C LYS A 52 28.21 3.78 -13.60
N PHE A 53 28.22 2.87 -14.56
CA PHE A 53 27.18 1.84 -14.71
C PHE A 53 27.64 0.55 -14.06
N TYR A 54 26.69 -0.24 -13.56
CA TYR A 54 26.98 -1.55 -12.97
C TYR A 54 26.08 -2.58 -13.61
N TRP A 55 26.70 -3.59 -14.24
CA TRP A 55 26.01 -4.67 -14.95
C TRP A 55 26.42 -6.02 -14.39
N LYS A 56 25.52 -7.01 -14.46
CA LYS A 56 25.80 -8.43 -14.25
C LYS A 56 25.84 -9.10 -15.61
N GLU A 57 26.91 -9.83 -15.89
CA GLU A 57 26.99 -10.72 -17.05
C GLU A 57 26.31 -12.04 -16.70
N ASN A 58 25.18 -12.35 -17.37
CA ASN A 58 24.47 -13.61 -17.18
C ASN A 58 25.02 -14.73 -18.04
N ASN A 59 25.29 -14.42 -19.33
CA ASN A 59 25.97 -15.27 -20.33
C ASN A 59 26.79 -14.34 -21.20
N LYS A 60 27.64 -14.93 -22.06
CA LYS A 60 28.46 -14.16 -22.99
C LYS A 60 27.58 -13.12 -23.73
N ASP A 61 27.98 -11.85 -23.60
CA ASP A 61 27.35 -10.69 -24.25
C ASP A 61 25.87 -10.40 -23.82
N ASN A 62 25.36 -11.03 -22.75
CA ASN A 62 24.04 -10.73 -22.19
C ASN A 62 24.18 -10.18 -20.78
N TYR A 63 23.62 -9.01 -20.54
CA TYR A 63 23.80 -8.24 -19.32
C TYR A 63 22.49 -7.91 -18.64
N GLU A 64 22.52 -7.87 -17.31
CA GLU A 64 21.47 -7.36 -16.45
C GLU A 64 21.95 -6.08 -15.77
N VAL A 65 21.19 -5.00 -15.80
CA VAL A 65 21.60 -3.73 -15.22
C VAL A 65 21.38 -3.73 -13.71
N ILE A 66 22.46 -3.62 -12.93
CA ILE A 66 22.42 -3.45 -11.47
C ILE A 66 22.18 -1.97 -11.11
N ASP A 67 22.93 -1.04 -11.74
CA ASP A 67 22.72 0.40 -11.61
C ASP A 67 22.94 1.12 -12.93
N GLY A 68 22.19 2.22 -13.12
CA GLY A 68 22.22 3.03 -14.34
C GLY A 68 21.03 2.84 -15.27
N GLN A 69 20.01 2.07 -14.88
CA GLN A 69 18.80 1.78 -15.67
C GLN A 69 18.16 3.03 -16.31
N GLN A 70 17.93 4.09 -15.52
CA GLN A 70 17.30 5.32 -15.99
C GLN A 70 18.16 6.04 -17.03
N ARG A 71 19.48 6.03 -16.83
CA ARG A 71 20.46 6.64 -17.73
C ARG A 71 20.53 5.89 -19.06
N ILE A 72 20.62 4.55 -19.02
CA ILE A 72 20.64 3.71 -20.23
C ILE A 72 19.38 3.93 -21.07
N ARG A 73 18.21 3.86 -20.45
CA ARG A 73 16.92 4.08 -21.15
C ARG A 73 16.83 5.48 -21.74
N THR A 74 17.34 6.48 -21.03
CA THR A 74 17.34 7.86 -21.52
C THR A 74 18.23 8.02 -22.75
N ILE A 75 19.42 7.39 -22.75
CA ILE A 75 20.33 7.37 -23.89
C ILE A 75 19.66 6.71 -25.10
N TRP A 76 19.05 5.54 -24.94
CA TRP A 76 18.32 4.87 -26.01
C TRP A 76 17.12 5.71 -26.51
N ASP A 77 16.32 6.24 -25.59
CA ASP A 77 15.13 7.05 -25.96
C ASP A 77 15.53 8.29 -26.76
N PHE A 78 16.65 8.94 -26.43
CA PHE A 78 17.14 10.09 -27.19
C PHE A 78 17.67 9.68 -28.56
N HIS A 79 18.52 8.65 -28.63
CA HIS A 79 19.06 8.12 -29.90
C HIS A 79 17.93 7.67 -30.85
N GLU A 80 16.84 7.12 -30.31
CA GLU A 80 15.63 6.72 -31.04
C GLU A 80 14.67 7.89 -31.32
N ASN A 81 15.06 9.13 -31.04
CA ASN A 81 14.25 10.33 -31.29
C ASN A 81 12.90 10.36 -30.54
N LYS A 82 12.82 9.81 -29.31
CA LYS A 82 11.59 9.79 -28.51
C LYS A 82 11.34 11.09 -27.76
N PHE A 83 12.35 11.91 -27.56
CA PHE A 83 12.22 13.23 -26.94
C PHE A 83 13.26 14.21 -27.49
N LYS A 84 12.99 15.51 -27.29
CA LYS A 84 13.86 16.62 -27.69
C LYS A 84 14.66 17.13 -26.48
N LEU A 85 15.78 17.79 -26.75
CA LEU A 85 16.45 18.65 -25.77
C LEU A 85 15.50 19.77 -25.29
N ALA A 86 15.80 20.34 -24.14
CA ALA A 86 14.99 21.43 -23.59
C ALA A 86 15.06 22.67 -24.49
N LYS A 87 13.99 23.49 -24.48
CA LYS A 87 13.93 24.73 -25.28
C LYS A 87 14.92 25.81 -24.83
N ASP A 88 15.30 25.76 -23.55
CA ASP A 88 16.24 26.65 -22.88
C ASP A 88 17.65 26.06 -22.80
N THR A 89 17.94 24.99 -23.53
CA THR A 89 19.29 24.40 -23.61
C THR A 89 20.24 25.41 -24.24
N VAL A 90 21.31 25.76 -23.49
CA VAL A 90 22.36 26.67 -23.96
C VAL A 90 23.19 25.98 -25.05
N GLN A 91 23.54 26.76 -26.05
CA GLN A 91 24.41 26.31 -27.17
C GLN A 91 25.69 25.61 -26.68
N ILE A 92 26.21 24.71 -27.50
CA ILE A 92 27.45 24.00 -27.29
C ILE A 92 28.35 24.21 -28.53
N ASP A 93 29.62 24.62 -28.34
CA ASP A 93 30.57 24.87 -29.41
C ASP A 93 29.97 25.79 -30.52
N ASP A 94 29.28 26.86 -30.09
CA ASP A 94 28.59 27.82 -30.97
C ASP A 94 27.41 27.25 -31.78
N GLU A 95 27.00 26.02 -31.50
CA GLU A 95 25.88 25.38 -32.16
C GLU A 95 24.63 25.42 -31.24
N ASP A 96 23.52 25.93 -31.75
CA ASP A 96 22.23 25.83 -31.11
C ASP A 96 21.68 24.39 -31.20
N ILE A 97 21.53 23.73 -30.04
CA ILE A 97 21.01 22.38 -29.89
C ILE A 97 19.63 22.38 -29.23
N SER A 98 19.06 23.54 -28.92
CA SER A 98 17.78 23.67 -28.22
C SER A 98 16.63 23.05 -29.01
N ASN A 99 15.70 22.38 -28.31
CA ASN A 99 14.49 21.76 -28.89
C ASN A 99 14.75 20.79 -30.05
N LYS A 100 15.96 20.23 -30.19
CA LYS A 100 16.33 19.26 -31.22
C LYS A 100 16.20 17.82 -30.74
N TYR A 101 15.79 16.92 -31.65
CA TYR A 101 15.97 15.48 -31.51
C TYR A 101 17.40 15.09 -31.84
N TYR A 102 17.81 13.86 -31.54
CA TYR A 102 19.12 13.32 -31.96
C TYR A 102 19.35 13.44 -33.47
N LYS A 103 18.34 13.10 -34.30
CA LYS A 103 18.42 13.20 -35.76
C LYS A 103 18.61 14.62 -36.28
N ASP A 104 18.15 15.62 -35.52
CA ASP A 104 18.20 17.05 -35.91
C ASP A 104 19.54 17.71 -35.50
N LEU A 105 20.38 17.02 -34.74
CA LEU A 105 21.70 17.47 -34.38
C LEU A 105 22.67 17.44 -35.62
N SER A 106 23.66 18.32 -35.62
CA SER A 106 24.75 18.28 -36.61
C SER A 106 25.51 16.96 -36.55
N ILE A 107 26.22 16.66 -37.61
CA ILE A 107 27.13 15.50 -37.67
C ILE A 107 28.11 15.52 -36.51
N ASN A 108 28.68 16.68 -36.17
CA ASN A 108 29.62 16.83 -35.09
C ASN A 108 28.98 16.54 -33.70
N MET A 109 27.80 17.07 -33.44
CA MET A 109 27.10 16.82 -32.17
C MET A 109 26.67 15.35 -32.06
N ARG A 110 26.23 14.71 -33.14
CA ARG A 110 25.96 13.28 -33.14
C ARG A 110 27.20 12.45 -32.86
N LYS A 111 28.32 12.76 -33.52
CA LYS A 111 29.60 12.09 -33.20
C LYS A 111 30.01 12.29 -31.76
N LYS A 112 29.85 13.51 -31.22
CA LYS A 112 30.18 13.81 -29.83
C LYS A 112 29.34 12.95 -28.87
N PHE A 113 28.04 12.77 -29.13
CA PHE A 113 27.16 11.87 -28.39
C PHE A 113 27.59 10.40 -28.57
N ASP A 114 27.73 9.91 -29.78
CA ASP A 114 27.97 8.51 -30.09
C ASP A 114 29.33 8.00 -29.54
N MET A 115 30.35 8.85 -29.54
CA MET A 115 31.68 8.54 -29.06
C MET A 115 31.90 8.84 -27.57
N TYR A 116 30.89 9.41 -26.88
CA TYR A 116 30.99 9.63 -25.45
C TYR A 116 31.19 8.30 -24.72
N LEU A 117 32.25 8.20 -23.91
CA LEU A 117 32.60 6.99 -23.20
C LEU A 117 31.90 6.93 -21.86
N ILE A 118 31.23 5.81 -21.62
CA ILE A 118 30.65 5.46 -20.32
C ILE A 118 31.48 4.42 -19.61
N ASP A 119 31.75 4.61 -18.33
CA ASP A 119 32.45 3.65 -17.50
C ASP A 119 31.47 2.57 -17.00
N ILE A 120 31.73 1.30 -17.35
CA ILE A 120 30.92 0.16 -16.93
C ILE A 120 31.75 -0.76 -16.04
N VAL A 121 31.15 -1.12 -14.89
CA VAL A 121 31.65 -2.19 -14.03
C VAL A 121 30.78 -3.42 -14.28
N ILE A 122 31.37 -4.44 -14.90
CA ILE A 122 30.70 -5.71 -15.17
C ILE A 122 31.10 -6.69 -14.08
N VAL A 123 30.06 -7.25 -13.39
CA VAL A 123 30.23 -8.35 -12.43
C VAL A 123 29.88 -9.67 -13.13
N TYR A 124 30.65 -10.69 -12.87
CA TYR A 124 30.51 -12.01 -13.45
C TYR A 124 30.83 -13.09 -12.41
N ASP A 125 30.62 -14.35 -12.71
CA ASP A 125 30.77 -15.48 -11.77
C ASP A 125 29.98 -15.21 -10.46
N VAL A 126 28.71 -14.79 -10.61
CA VAL A 126 27.81 -14.56 -9.49
C VAL A 126 27.11 -15.87 -9.15
N GLU A 127 27.51 -16.49 -8.04
CA GLU A 127 26.95 -17.78 -7.61
C GLU A 127 25.51 -17.66 -7.07
N LYS A 128 25.17 -16.50 -6.49
CA LYS A 128 23.85 -16.27 -5.89
C LYS A 128 23.29 -14.92 -6.32
N ASP A 129 22.05 -14.88 -6.75
CA ASP A 129 21.34 -13.63 -7.10
C ASP A 129 21.26 -12.63 -5.94
N ASP A 130 21.33 -13.12 -4.71
CA ASP A 130 21.38 -12.31 -3.49
C ASP A 130 22.54 -11.33 -3.48
N GLU A 131 23.71 -11.72 -4.01
CA GLU A 131 24.90 -10.84 -4.08
C GLU A 131 24.66 -9.63 -4.98
N THR A 132 23.97 -9.82 -6.11
CA THR A 132 23.63 -8.74 -7.05
C THR A 132 22.64 -7.76 -6.41
N ARG A 133 21.63 -8.27 -5.72
CA ARG A 133 20.64 -7.45 -5.00
C ARG A 133 21.28 -6.67 -3.85
N GLU A 134 22.18 -7.31 -3.10
CA GLU A 134 22.90 -6.62 -2.03
C GLU A 134 23.81 -5.51 -2.59
N MET A 135 24.50 -5.76 -3.70
CA MET A 135 25.30 -4.74 -4.38
C MET A 135 24.42 -3.56 -4.84
N PHE A 136 23.24 -3.83 -5.44
CA PHE A 136 22.29 -2.79 -5.79
C PHE A 136 21.90 -1.94 -4.58
N LEU A 137 21.54 -2.57 -3.46
CA LEU A 137 21.18 -1.86 -2.23
C LEU A 137 22.32 -0.98 -1.70
N ARG A 138 23.56 -1.47 -1.78
CA ARG A 138 24.75 -0.71 -1.34
C ARG A 138 25.07 0.47 -2.28
N LEU A 139 24.94 0.31 -3.58
CA LEU A 139 25.12 1.39 -4.56
C LEU A 139 24.07 2.50 -4.37
N GLN A 140 22.84 2.12 -4.05
CA GLN A 140 21.74 3.07 -3.81
C GLN A 140 21.82 3.77 -2.45
N ASN A 141 22.69 3.37 -1.53
CA ASN A 141 22.84 4.06 -0.23
C ASN A 141 23.36 5.50 -0.35
N GLY A 142 23.94 5.89 -1.49
CA GLY A 142 24.31 7.27 -1.80
C GLY A 142 23.12 8.18 -2.19
N MET A 143 21.99 7.59 -2.64
CA MET A 143 20.72 8.30 -2.87
C MET A 143 19.62 7.59 -2.10
N PRO A 144 18.87 8.27 -1.22
CA PRO A 144 17.89 7.60 -0.35
C PRO A 144 16.76 7.01 -1.19
N LEU A 145 16.80 5.69 -1.40
CA LEU A 145 15.64 4.96 -1.89
C LEU A 145 14.51 5.11 -0.87
N ARG A 146 13.28 5.29 -1.37
CA ARG A 146 12.10 5.18 -0.52
C ARG A 146 12.06 3.81 0.14
N ALA A 147 11.52 3.74 1.34
CA ALA A 147 11.53 2.52 2.14
C ALA A 147 10.94 1.30 1.39
N GLN A 148 9.86 1.49 0.61
CA GLN A 148 9.28 0.40 -0.17
C GLN A 148 10.19 -0.09 -1.31
N ASN A 149 10.92 0.79 -1.97
CA ASN A 149 11.88 0.37 -3.00
C ASN A 149 13.03 -0.47 -2.39
N LYS A 150 13.44 -0.16 -1.15
CA LYS A 150 14.40 -1.00 -0.42
C LYS A 150 13.82 -2.38 -0.11
N ARG A 151 12.57 -2.46 0.36
CA ARG A 151 11.89 -3.74 0.62
C ARG A 151 11.67 -4.57 -0.65
N HIS A 152 11.33 -3.93 -1.75
CA HIS A 152 11.20 -4.59 -3.06
C HIS A 152 12.49 -5.29 -3.50
N ALA A 153 13.65 -4.73 -3.17
CA ALA A 153 14.96 -5.31 -3.47
C ALA A 153 15.45 -6.34 -2.44
N MET A 154 14.75 -6.53 -1.32
CA MET A 154 15.10 -7.56 -0.35
C MET A 154 14.90 -8.97 -0.94
N VAL A 155 15.52 -9.95 -0.32
CA VAL A 155 15.40 -11.37 -0.67
C VAL A 155 14.52 -12.08 0.33
N GLY A 156 13.68 -12.98 -0.13
CA GLY A 156 12.89 -13.88 0.71
C GLY A 156 11.43 -14.01 0.27
N ASN A 157 10.80 -15.09 0.74
CA ASN A 157 9.42 -15.45 0.39
C ASN A 157 8.41 -14.37 0.80
N MET A 158 8.65 -13.65 1.90
CA MET A 158 7.80 -12.53 2.32
C MET A 158 7.73 -11.44 1.25
N ARG A 159 8.88 -11.07 0.69
CA ARG A 159 8.94 -10.11 -0.42
C ARG A 159 8.13 -10.59 -1.62
N ASP A 160 8.31 -11.83 -2.02
CA ASP A 160 7.64 -12.40 -3.18
C ASP A 160 6.13 -12.52 -2.94
N PHE A 161 5.73 -12.88 -1.73
CA PHE A 161 4.32 -12.93 -1.34
C PHE A 161 3.67 -11.53 -1.41
N VAL A 162 4.30 -10.50 -0.86
CA VAL A 162 3.77 -9.12 -0.93
C VAL A 162 3.63 -8.64 -2.38
N ILE A 163 4.60 -8.95 -3.24
CA ILE A 163 4.51 -8.63 -4.68
C ILE A 163 3.33 -9.37 -5.33
N LYS A 164 3.12 -10.66 -5.03
CA LYS A 164 1.97 -11.41 -5.54
C LYS A 164 0.65 -10.77 -5.09
N ILE A 165 0.53 -10.42 -3.81
CA ILE A 165 -0.65 -9.76 -3.26
C ILE A 165 -0.92 -8.42 -3.94
N SER A 166 0.09 -7.58 -4.14
CA SER A 166 -0.06 -6.26 -4.77
C SER A 166 -0.50 -6.30 -6.24
N LYS A 167 -0.38 -7.46 -6.89
CA LYS A 167 -0.79 -7.70 -8.28
C LYS A 167 -2.20 -8.29 -8.41
N LEU A 168 -2.89 -8.58 -7.32
CA LEU A 168 -4.27 -9.08 -7.36
C LEU A 168 -5.21 -8.02 -7.98
N PRO A 169 -6.31 -8.43 -8.63
CA PRO A 169 -7.28 -7.54 -9.28
C PRO A 169 -7.76 -6.40 -8.37
N PHE A 170 -7.97 -6.67 -7.10
CA PHE A 170 -8.31 -5.64 -6.12
C PHE A 170 -7.35 -4.42 -6.18
N PHE A 171 -6.03 -4.65 -6.23
CA PHE A 171 -5.05 -3.55 -6.28
C PHE A 171 -4.91 -2.94 -7.67
N THR A 172 -5.02 -3.75 -8.74
CA THR A 172 -4.76 -3.28 -10.10
C THR A 172 -5.97 -2.65 -10.77
N GLU A 173 -7.19 -3.04 -10.35
CA GLU A 173 -8.44 -2.66 -11.01
C GLU A 173 -9.39 -1.85 -10.12
N LYS A 174 -9.42 -2.08 -8.79
CA LYS A 174 -10.43 -1.49 -7.90
C LYS A 174 -9.96 -0.24 -7.19
N VAL A 175 -8.70 -0.19 -6.73
CA VAL A 175 -8.15 1.03 -6.13
C VAL A 175 -7.84 2.09 -7.18
N ALA A 176 -8.04 3.38 -6.84
CA ALA A 176 -7.84 4.47 -7.79
C ALA A 176 -6.50 5.20 -7.67
N TYR A 177 -5.79 5.04 -6.55
CA TYR A 177 -4.46 5.63 -6.42
C TYR A 177 -3.44 4.93 -7.32
N LYS A 178 -2.55 5.73 -7.91
CA LYS A 178 -1.54 5.24 -8.86
C LYS A 178 -0.45 4.44 -8.12
N ASP A 179 0.04 3.38 -8.77
CA ASP A 179 1.16 2.56 -8.25
C ASP A 179 2.53 3.26 -8.40
N ASN A 180 2.57 4.55 -8.10
CA ASN A 180 3.81 5.31 -8.12
C ASN A 180 4.71 4.89 -6.95
N ASN A 181 5.98 4.57 -7.26
CA ASN A 181 6.96 4.11 -6.25
C ASN A 181 6.50 2.88 -5.45
N LEU A 182 5.81 1.94 -6.10
CA LEU A 182 5.33 0.70 -5.50
C LEU A 182 4.30 0.94 -4.38
N ALA A 183 3.34 1.85 -4.62
CA ALA A 183 2.32 2.20 -3.64
C ALA A 183 1.40 1.00 -3.34
N HIS A 184 1.07 0.18 -4.34
CA HIS A 184 0.28 -1.05 -4.14
C HIS A 184 1.04 -2.05 -3.26
N GLU A 185 2.33 -2.26 -3.50
CA GLU A 185 3.16 -3.12 -2.65
C GLU A 185 3.29 -2.57 -1.22
N SER A 186 3.40 -1.24 -1.07
CA SER A 186 3.47 -0.62 0.25
C SER A 186 2.19 -0.88 1.04
N THR A 187 1.02 -0.73 0.41
CA THR A 187 -0.26 -1.02 1.05
C THR A 187 -0.40 -2.52 1.31
N ALA A 188 -0.07 -3.38 0.35
CA ALA A 188 -0.10 -4.83 0.54
C ALA A 188 0.77 -5.28 1.72
N ALA A 189 1.99 -4.74 1.86
CA ALA A 189 2.86 -5.02 2.99
C ALA A 189 2.23 -4.64 4.34
N GLN A 190 1.51 -3.52 4.39
CA GLN A 190 0.78 -3.10 5.59
C GLN A 190 -0.34 -4.08 5.94
N LEU A 191 -1.14 -4.52 4.94
CA LEU A 191 -2.19 -5.51 5.17
C LEU A 191 -1.62 -6.85 5.65
N VAL A 192 -0.50 -7.30 5.08
CA VAL A 192 0.19 -8.52 5.51
C VAL A 192 0.65 -8.42 6.96
N LEU A 193 1.26 -7.30 7.35
CA LEU A 193 1.71 -7.08 8.73
C LEU A 193 0.53 -7.07 9.72
N LEU A 194 -0.58 -6.42 9.36
CA LEU A 194 -1.80 -6.41 10.17
C LEU A 194 -2.33 -7.83 10.41
N GLU A 195 -2.36 -8.66 9.37
CA GLU A 195 -2.87 -10.02 9.48
C GLU A 195 -1.94 -10.97 10.24
N ILE A 196 -0.61 -10.83 10.09
CA ILE A 196 0.38 -11.60 10.88
C ILE A 196 0.18 -11.36 12.37
N ASN A 197 -0.10 -10.11 12.78
CA ASN A 197 -0.33 -9.77 14.19
C ASN A 197 -1.76 -10.08 14.66
N GLY A 198 -2.72 -10.30 13.74
CA GLY A 198 -4.12 -10.60 14.05
C GLY A 198 -4.90 -9.45 14.70
N GLU A 199 -4.26 -8.31 14.93
CA GLU A 199 -4.83 -7.10 15.53
C GLU A 199 -4.22 -5.83 14.93
N PRO A 200 -4.85 -4.65 15.11
CA PRO A 200 -4.25 -3.38 14.74
C PRO A 200 -2.86 -3.22 15.35
N THR A 201 -1.89 -2.96 14.49
CA THR A 201 -0.48 -2.81 14.86
C THR A 201 0.13 -1.65 14.10
N ASP A 202 1.24 -1.11 14.59
CA ASP A 202 1.98 -0.05 13.91
C ASP A 202 2.58 -0.56 12.59
N VAL A 203 2.11 0.00 11.46
CA VAL A 203 2.53 -0.41 10.10
C VAL A 203 3.51 0.56 9.46
N ARG A 204 4.21 1.37 10.25
CA ARG A 204 5.27 2.27 9.76
C ARG A 204 6.49 1.48 9.27
N ASN A 205 7.35 2.17 8.52
CA ASN A 205 8.47 1.57 7.82
C ASN A 205 9.41 0.70 8.68
N SER A 206 9.63 1.05 9.95
CA SER A 206 10.46 0.25 10.87
C SER A 206 9.89 -1.15 11.08
N ASN A 207 8.58 -1.25 11.33
CA ASN A 207 7.90 -2.51 11.59
C ASN A 207 7.75 -3.35 10.32
N LEU A 208 7.46 -2.69 9.18
CA LEU A 208 7.48 -3.37 7.88
C LEU A 208 8.87 -3.95 7.58
N ASN A 209 9.95 -3.19 7.77
CA ASN A 209 11.30 -3.69 7.55
C ASN A 209 11.63 -4.88 8.46
N ASN A 210 11.16 -4.86 9.71
CA ASN A 210 11.32 -5.98 10.65
C ASN A 210 10.54 -7.22 10.20
N MET A 211 9.30 -7.05 9.68
CA MET A 211 8.52 -8.15 9.11
C MET A 211 9.29 -8.84 7.97
N TYR A 212 9.79 -8.08 6.98
CA TYR A 212 10.55 -8.64 5.86
C TYR A 212 11.80 -9.42 6.29
N LYS A 213 12.46 -8.98 7.38
CA LYS A 213 13.64 -9.66 7.92
C LYS A 213 13.30 -10.91 8.71
N LYS A 214 12.26 -10.86 9.56
CA LYS A 214 11.86 -11.95 10.45
C LYS A 214 11.15 -13.07 9.69
N GLU A 215 10.30 -12.70 8.74
CA GLU A 215 9.47 -13.61 7.95
C GLU A 215 10.10 -13.90 6.59
N LYS A 216 11.44 -13.93 6.51
CA LYS A 216 12.15 -14.16 5.23
C LYS A 216 11.66 -15.43 4.52
N ASP A 217 11.41 -16.49 5.29
CA ASP A 217 10.98 -17.81 4.80
C ASP A 217 9.45 -18.02 4.92
N PHE A 218 8.67 -16.94 4.81
CA PHE A 218 7.22 -16.95 4.95
C PHE A 218 6.55 -18.02 4.06
N ASP A 219 5.68 -18.85 4.68
CA ASP A 219 4.91 -19.87 3.95
C ASP A 219 3.63 -19.25 3.34
N GLU A 220 3.60 -19.17 2.01
CA GLU A 220 2.43 -18.67 1.26
C GLU A 220 1.19 -19.58 1.32
N ASN A 221 1.31 -20.79 1.90
CA ASN A 221 0.23 -21.74 2.15
C ASN A 221 -0.23 -21.74 3.60
N SER A 222 0.40 -20.96 4.46
CA SER A 222 0.03 -20.82 5.87
C SER A 222 -1.43 -20.38 6.05
N THR A 223 -1.97 -20.59 7.25
CA THR A 223 -3.31 -20.10 7.62
C THR A 223 -3.43 -18.59 7.47
N VAL A 224 -2.38 -17.85 7.85
CA VAL A 224 -2.32 -16.40 7.71
C VAL A 224 -2.36 -15.99 6.24
N ALA A 225 -1.55 -16.63 5.38
CA ALA A 225 -1.55 -16.33 3.95
C ALA A 225 -2.92 -16.61 3.29
N LYS A 226 -3.57 -17.71 3.66
CA LYS A 226 -4.93 -18.05 3.20
C LYS A 226 -5.95 -17.02 3.66
N LYS A 227 -5.86 -16.54 4.91
CA LYS A 227 -6.75 -15.51 5.46
C LYS A 227 -6.57 -14.18 4.71
N ILE A 228 -5.32 -13.76 4.43
CA ILE A 228 -5.02 -12.57 3.63
C ILE A 228 -5.67 -12.67 2.25
N LYS A 229 -5.43 -13.75 1.52
CA LYS A 229 -5.99 -13.98 0.18
C LYS A 229 -7.52 -13.97 0.21
N LYS A 230 -8.15 -14.62 1.19
CA LYS A 230 -9.61 -14.65 1.36
C LYS A 230 -10.19 -13.25 1.63
N THR A 231 -9.57 -12.48 2.51
CA THR A 231 -10.02 -11.10 2.84
C THR A 231 -9.91 -10.19 1.64
N ILE A 232 -8.80 -10.26 0.88
CA ILE A 232 -8.63 -9.45 -0.35
C ILE A 232 -9.60 -9.89 -1.44
N SER A 233 -9.85 -11.20 -1.60
CA SER A 233 -10.86 -11.71 -2.55
C SER A 233 -12.26 -11.21 -2.22
N TYR A 234 -12.63 -11.14 -0.94
CA TYR A 234 -13.90 -10.57 -0.53
C TYR A 234 -13.97 -9.05 -0.78
N LEU A 235 -12.88 -8.32 -0.53
CA LEU A 235 -12.80 -6.90 -0.90
C LEU A 235 -12.93 -6.70 -2.42
N ASP A 236 -12.34 -7.57 -3.22
CA ASP A 236 -12.47 -7.53 -4.68
C ASP A 236 -13.92 -7.70 -5.14
N SER A 237 -14.69 -8.57 -4.47
CA SER A 237 -16.12 -8.74 -4.73
C SER A 237 -16.98 -7.57 -4.21
N VAL A 238 -16.57 -6.90 -3.13
CA VAL A 238 -17.24 -5.68 -2.62
C VAL A 238 -17.08 -4.51 -3.59
N PHE A 239 -15.89 -4.33 -4.17
CA PHE A 239 -15.58 -3.23 -5.08
C PHE A 239 -15.57 -3.71 -6.53
N GLU A 240 -16.74 -3.81 -7.17
CA GLU A 240 -16.86 -4.30 -8.55
C GLU A 240 -16.06 -3.48 -9.56
N ASN A 241 -15.97 -2.17 -9.34
CA ASN A 241 -15.32 -1.23 -10.26
C ASN A 241 -14.27 -0.37 -9.54
N LYS A 242 -13.45 0.32 -10.34
CA LYS A 242 -12.48 1.29 -9.84
C LYS A 242 -13.17 2.38 -9.04
N THR A 243 -12.82 2.48 -7.76
CA THR A 243 -13.49 3.35 -6.78
C THR A 243 -12.56 4.49 -6.36
N PRO A 244 -12.81 5.74 -6.82
CA PRO A 244 -11.94 6.90 -6.57
C PRO A 244 -11.71 7.18 -5.08
N GLU A 245 -12.69 6.90 -4.25
CA GLU A 245 -12.67 7.11 -2.80
C GLU A 245 -11.74 6.15 -2.08
N LEU A 246 -11.45 4.98 -2.66
CA LEU A 246 -10.67 3.91 -2.04
C LEU A 246 -9.17 4.24 -1.98
N GLN A 247 -8.81 5.16 -1.08
CA GLN A 247 -7.45 5.58 -0.79
C GLN A 247 -6.74 4.59 0.15
N PRO A 248 -5.40 4.59 0.27
CA PRO A 248 -4.65 3.61 1.08
C PRO A 248 -5.16 3.45 2.51
N TYR A 249 -5.51 4.54 3.20
CA TYR A 249 -6.04 4.49 4.56
C TYR A 249 -7.43 3.81 4.64
N TYR A 250 -8.24 3.93 3.59
CA TYR A 250 -9.50 3.19 3.50
C TYR A 250 -9.27 1.73 3.19
N VAL A 251 -8.30 1.40 2.32
CA VAL A 251 -7.91 0.01 2.07
C VAL A 251 -7.53 -0.69 3.37
N GLN A 252 -6.69 -0.06 4.21
CA GLN A 252 -6.33 -0.57 5.53
C GLN A 252 -7.56 -0.78 6.42
N THR A 253 -8.43 0.24 6.52
CA THR A 253 -9.60 0.22 7.41
C THR A 253 -10.62 -0.82 6.98
N MET A 254 -10.94 -0.87 5.68
CA MET A 254 -11.86 -1.85 5.11
C MET A 254 -11.31 -3.26 5.22
N TYR A 255 -10.00 -3.45 4.97
CA TYR A 255 -9.35 -4.75 5.14
C TYR A 255 -9.50 -5.28 6.57
N MET A 256 -9.13 -4.46 7.58
CA MET A 256 -9.25 -4.86 8.98
C MET A 256 -10.70 -5.17 9.36
N MET A 257 -11.66 -4.34 8.92
CA MET A 257 -13.09 -4.57 9.18
C MET A 257 -13.54 -5.89 8.55
N ILE A 258 -13.27 -6.11 7.26
CA ILE A 258 -13.67 -7.33 6.55
C ILE A 258 -12.99 -8.56 7.13
N SER A 259 -11.70 -8.50 7.48
CA SER A 259 -10.99 -9.62 8.13
C SER A 259 -11.69 -10.02 9.44
N LYS A 260 -12.08 -9.05 10.28
CA LYS A 260 -12.81 -9.30 11.53
C LYS A 260 -14.25 -9.78 11.30
N LEU A 261 -14.94 -9.24 10.30
CA LEU A 261 -16.28 -9.70 9.95
C LEU A 261 -16.23 -11.13 9.40
N LEU A 262 -15.31 -11.47 8.49
CA LEU A 262 -15.12 -12.82 7.97
C LEU A 262 -14.70 -13.84 9.06
N GLU A 263 -14.07 -13.38 10.11
CA GLU A 263 -13.71 -14.23 11.24
C GLU A 263 -14.93 -14.56 12.13
N ASN A 264 -15.74 -13.55 12.46
CA ASN A 264 -16.71 -13.62 13.52
C ASN A 264 -18.18 -13.66 13.06
N HIS A 265 -18.47 -13.24 11.84
CA HIS A 265 -19.85 -13.07 11.34
C HIS A 265 -20.09 -13.83 10.03
N VAL A 266 -21.36 -14.12 9.76
CA VAL A 266 -21.81 -14.61 8.45
C VAL A 266 -22.14 -13.38 7.61
N ILE A 267 -21.27 -13.06 6.66
CA ILE A 267 -21.39 -11.88 5.78
C ILE A 267 -21.55 -12.26 4.31
N ASP A 268 -21.94 -13.51 4.05
CA ASP A 268 -22.21 -13.96 2.68
C ASP A 268 -23.37 -13.13 2.09
N ASN A 269 -23.22 -12.68 0.85
CA ASN A 269 -24.15 -11.82 0.11
C ASN A 269 -24.33 -10.38 0.67
N LEU A 270 -23.40 -9.88 1.48
CA LEU A 270 -23.41 -8.49 1.95
C LEU A 270 -22.47 -7.57 1.18
N GLU A 271 -21.86 -8.03 0.09
CA GLU A 271 -20.86 -7.28 -0.68
C GLU A 271 -21.39 -5.92 -1.12
N LYS A 272 -22.59 -5.90 -1.70
CA LYS A 272 -23.25 -4.67 -2.16
C LYS A 272 -23.62 -3.72 -1.01
N ASP A 273 -24.07 -4.29 0.11
CA ASP A 273 -24.43 -3.51 1.29
C ASP A 273 -23.18 -2.88 1.93
N ILE A 274 -22.09 -3.62 2.00
CA ILE A 274 -20.79 -3.12 2.49
C ILE A 274 -20.24 -2.03 1.56
N PHE A 275 -20.37 -2.18 0.24
CA PHE A 275 -20.02 -1.14 -0.70
C PHE A 275 -20.82 0.15 -0.48
N ASN A 276 -22.15 0.02 -0.35
CA ASN A 276 -23.03 1.17 -0.08
C ASN A 276 -22.72 1.83 1.27
N PHE A 277 -22.44 1.03 2.30
CA PHE A 277 -21.97 1.52 3.60
C PHE A 277 -20.70 2.37 3.46
N PHE A 278 -19.71 1.90 2.72
CA PHE A 278 -18.47 2.62 2.46
C PHE A 278 -18.72 3.95 1.75
N LEU A 279 -19.47 3.96 0.64
CA LEU A 279 -19.77 5.18 -0.11
C LEU A 279 -20.59 6.19 0.71
N LYS A 280 -21.57 5.72 1.47
CA LYS A 280 -22.38 6.55 2.39
C LYS A 280 -21.49 7.21 3.44
N PHE A 281 -20.55 6.44 4.00
CA PHE A 281 -19.59 6.98 4.97
C PHE A 281 -18.68 8.04 4.34
N ASP A 282 -18.08 7.79 3.16
CA ASP A 282 -17.21 8.77 2.51
C ASP A 282 -17.96 10.03 2.11
N LYS A 283 -19.19 9.90 1.60
CA LYS A 283 -20.07 11.03 1.30
C LYS A 283 -20.37 11.86 2.56
N PHE A 284 -20.70 11.19 3.68
CA PHE A 284 -20.94 11.85 4.96
C PHE A 284 -19.67 12.58 5.43
N ARG A 285 -18.53 11.93 5.45
CA ARG A 285 -17.24 12.55 5.80
C ARG A 285 -16.93 13.79 4.95
N ASN A 286 -17.19 13.74 3.65
CA ASN A 286 -16.92 14.86 2.76
C ASN A 286 -17.91 16.02 3.01
N SER A 287 -19.17 15.76 3.33
CA SER A 287 -20.15 16.80 3.67
C SER A 287 -19.83 17.53 4.97
N GLU A 288 -19.12 16.88 5.90
CA GLU A 288 -18.71 17.51 7.17
C GLU A 288 -17.55 18.52 7.01
N LYS A 289 -16.80 18.46 5.90
CA LYS A 289 -15.65 19.36 5.67
C LYS A 289 -16.05 20.83 5.60
N GLU A 290 -17.25 21.09 5.07
CA GLU A 290 -17.76 22.46 4.82
C GLU A 290 -18.61 23.01 5.98
N LYS A 291 -18.93 22.18 6.96
CA LYS A 291 -19.73 22.63 8.11
C LYS A 291 -18.92 23.44 9.11
N LYS A 292 -19.56 24.44 9.73
CA LYS A 292 -18.97 25.23 10.83
C LYS A 292 -18.83 24.39 12.10
N GLU A 293 -19.88 23.65 12.44
CA GLU A 293 -19.86 22.67 13.54
C GLU A 293 -19.80 21.27 12.93
N LYS A 294 -18.67 20.62 13.10
CA LYS A 294 -18.39 19.30 12.53
C LYS A 294 -18.76 18.20 13.51
N ASP A 295 -19.20 17.08 12.97
CA ASP A 295 -19.34 15.84 13.74
C ASP A 295 -18.00 15.48 14.40
N THR A 296 -18.03 15.20 15.71
CA THR A 296 -16.84 14.93 16.53
C THR A 296 -16.11 13.68 16.06
N ASP A 297 -16.88 12.60 15.74
CA ASP A 297 -16.30 11.33 15.30
C ASP A 297 -15.64 11.46 13.91
N ILE A 298 -16.23 12.27 13.01
CA ILE A 298 -15.65 12.55 11.70
C ILE A 298 -14.38 13.37 11.83
N THR A 299 -14.37 14.33 12.73
CA THR A 299 -13.17 15.13 13.02
C THR A 299 -12.05 14.24 13.56
N GLU A 300 -12.35 13.35 14.48
CA GLU A 300 -11.40 12.38 15.00
C GLU A 300 -10.95 11.38 13.93
N PHE A 301 -11.86 10.86 13.10
CA PHE A 301 -11.49 10.02 11.97
C PHE A 301 -10.48 10.72 11.04
N GLN A 302 -10.73 11.98 10.72
CA GLN A 302 -9.84 12.76 9.86
C GLN A 302 -8.46 12.97 10.51
N ASP A 303 -8.42 13.22 11.82
CA ASP A 303 -7.17 13.30 12.59
C ASP A 303 -6.39 11.99 12.54
N LYS A 304 -7.06 10.84 12.79
CA LYS A 304 -6.47 9.49 12.73
C LYS A 304 -6.00 9.07 11.33
N VAL A 305 -6.46 9.74 10.29
CA VAL A 305 -5.98 9.55 8.90
C VAL A 305 -4.78 10.44 8.61
N THR A 306 -4.83 11.71 9.02
CA THR A 306 -3.87 12.75 8.66
C THR A 306 -2.62 12.71 9.54
N HIS A 307 -2.81 12.49 10.85
CA HIS A 307 -1.74 12.48 11.84
C HIS A 307 -1.52 11.05 12.35
N SER A 308 -0.31 10.51 12.07
CA SER A 308 0.06 9.16 12.51
C SER A 308 -0.90 8.03 12.08
N GLY A 309 -1.45 8.12 10.85
CA GLY A 309 -2.45 7.18 10.32
C GLY A 309 -2.02 5.71 10.35
N ASP A 310 -0.72 5.44 10.29
CA ASP A 310 -0.11 4.11 10.33
C ASP A 310 0.24 3.62 11.76
N SER A 311 -0.08 4.39 12.79
CA SER A 311 0.14 3.98 14.19
C SER A 311 -0.90 2.97 14.67
N LYS A 312 -0.54 2.10 15.63
CA LYS A 312 -1.46 1.15 16.27
C LYS A 312 -2.73 1.85 16.76
N ALA A 313 -2.59 2.96 17.49
CA ALA A 313 -3.73 3.69 18.07
C ALA A 313 -4.69 4.22 17.01
N SER A 314 -4.17 4.76 15.88
CA SER A 314 -5.02 5.24 14.78
C SER A 314 -5.73 4.12 14.04
N LEU A 315 -5.05 3.00 13.82
CA LEU A 315 -5.62 1.82 13.16
C LEU A 315 -6.69 1.15 14.02
N ASP A 316 -6.43 1.01 15.33
CA ASP A 316 -7.40 0.45 16.29
C ASP A 316 -8.66 1.31 16.39
N TRP A 317 -8.50 2.63 16.51
CA TRP A 317 -9.63 3.54 16.56
C TRP A 317 -10.46 3.46 15.28
N ARG A 318 -9.84 3.49 14.08
CA ARG A 318 -10.54 3.39 12.80
C ARG A 318 -11.28 2.07 12.64
N LEU A 319 -10.68 0.96 13.04
CA LEU A 319 -11.32 -0.35 13.02
C LEU A 319 -12.57 -0.37 13.90
N ASN A 320 -12.43 0.04 15.16
CA ASN A 320 -13.54 0.04 16.12
C ASN A 320 -14.66 0.99 15.68
N TYR A 321 -14.33 2.13 15.12
CA TYR A 321 -15.30 3.07 14.59
C TYR A 321 -16.11 2.47 13.43
N PHE A 322 -15.43 1.82 12.47
CA PHE A 322 -16.10 1.18 11.33
C PHE A 322 -16.95 -0.02 11.76
N LEU A 323 -16.46 -0.87 12.66
CA LEU A 323 -17.23 -1.99 13.20
C LEU A 323 -18.46 -1.51 13.97
N THR A 324 -18.33 -0.42 14.73
CA THR A 324 -19.46 0.19 15.46
C THR A 324 -20.53 0.71 14.50
N ARG A 325 -20.13 1.48 13.49
CA ARG A 325 -21.07 1.99 12.47
C ARG A 325 -21.73 0.87 11.68
N PHE A 326 -20.94 -0.14 11.30
CA PHE A 326 -21.45 -1.34 10.63
C PHE A 326 -22.51 -2.05 11.49
N GLY A 327 -22.23 -2.26 12.78
CA GLY A 327 -23.19 -2.88 13.70
C GLY A 327 -24.47 -2.07 13.90
N ILE A 328 -24.41 -0.73 13.83
CA ILE A 328 -25.61 0.13 13.88
C ILE A 328 -26.42 -0.01 12.58
N GLU A 329 -25.77 -0.01 11.42
CA GLU A 329 -26.44 -0.07 10.12
C GLU A 329 -26.94 -1.48 9.79
N PHE A 330 -26.21 -2.52 10.23
CA PHE A 330 -26.54 -3.93 10.01
C PHE A 330 -26.72 -4.71 11.33
N PRO A 331 -27.72 -4.37 12.13
CA PRO A 331 -27.87 -4.90 13.49
C PRO A 331 -28.23 -6.40 13.54
N ASN A 332 -28.59 -7.00 12.41
CA ASN A 332 -29.08 -8.38 12.31
C ASN A 332 -28.03 -9.36 11.74
N VAL A 333 -26.79 -8.90 11.49
CA VAL A 333 -25.73 -9.78 10.94
C VAL A 333 -25.37 -10.86 11.97
N PRO A 334 -25.57 -12.16 11.67
CA PRO A 334 -25.39 -13.24 12.64
C PRO A 334 -23.91 -13.50 12.90
N LEU A 335 -23.61 -13.94 14.13
CA LEU A 335 -22.29 -14.47 14.48
C LEU A 335 -22.14 -15.91 13.95
N LYS A 336 -20.92 -16.29 13.56
CA LYS A 336 -20.57 -17.68 13.22
C LYS A 336 -20.67 -18.60 14.42
N ASP A 337 -20.11 -18.15 15.54
CA ASP A 337 -20.14 -18.89 16.80
C ASP A 337 -21.16 -18.30 17.74
N LYS A 338 -21.90 -19.15 18.46
CA LYS A 338 -22.87 -18.74 19.51
C LYS A 338 -22.11 -18.25 20.74
N ASN A 339 -21.64 -17.00 20.71
CA ASN A 339 -21.02 -16.37 21.87
C ASN A 339 -22.10 -15.62 22.67
N ARG A 340 -22.15 -15.85 23.99
CA ARG A 340 -23.10 -15.17 24.89
C ARG A 340 -22.75 -13.68 25.08
N ASN A 341 -21.49 -13.30 25.03
CA ASN A 341 -21.07 -11.95 25.35
C ASN A 341 -20.99 -11.07 24.09
N PHE A 342 -21.57 -9.89 24.16
CA PHE A 342 -21.40 -8.87 23.13
C PHE A 342 -19.94 -8.39 23.07
N SER A 343 -19.37 -8.33 21.88
CA SER A 343 -18.03 -7.74 21.65
C SER A 343 -18.01 -6.26 21.99
N TYR A 344 -16.82 -5.68 22.16
CA TYR A 344 -16.66 -4.25 22.39
C TYR A 344 -17.41 -3.39 21.35
N SER A 345 -17.24 -3.68 20.07
CA SER A 345 -17.90 -2.94 18.98
C SER A 345 -19.43 -3.10 19.01
N GLN A 346 -19.94 -4.29 19.33
CA GLN A 346 -21.37 -4.50 19.50
C GLN A 346 -21.93 -3.72 20.70
N ARG A 347 -21.23 -3.74 21.83
CA ARG A 347 -21.61 -2.95 23.03
C ARG A 347 -21.64 -1.46 22.70
N LEU A 348 -20.63 -0.95 22.00
CA LEU A 348 -20.55 0.45 21.61
C LEU A 348 -21.66 0.83 20.60
N ALA A 349 -21.98 -0.07 19.66
CA ALA A 349 -23.08 0.11 18.72
C ALA A 349 -24.43 0.18 19.43
N ILE A 350 -24.70 -0.73 20.38
CA ILE A 350 -25.92 -0.76 21.19
C ILE A 350 -26.05 0.53 21.99
N TRP A 351 -25.00 0.95 22.71
CA TRP A 351 -24.97 2.15 23.53
C TRP A 351 -25.25 3.44 22.73
N ARG A 352 -24.64 3.58 21.55
CA ARG A 352 -24.87 4.72 20.65
C ARG A 352 -26.27 4.73 20.04
N ARG A 353 -26.75 3.57 19.58
CA ARG A 353 -28.11 3.40 19.03
C ARG A 353 -29.15 3.80 20.07
N ASP A 354 -28.99 3.40 21.31
CA ASP A 354 -29.91 3.66 22.42
C ASP A 354 -29.69 5.05 23.05
N LYS A 355 -28.95 5.94 22.39
CA LYS A 355 -28.69 7.33 22.82
C LYS A 355 -28.12 7.42 24.25
N GLN A 356 -27.32 6.41 24.64
CA GLN A 356 -26.69 6.35 25.96
C GLN A 356 -27.67 6.20 27.13
N ILE A 357 -28.90 5.78 26.87
CA ILE A 357 -29.99 5.70 27.85
C ILE A 357 -30.27 4.24 28.21
N CYS A 358 -30.43 3.93 29.48
CA CYS A 358 -30.88 2.61 29.95
C CYS A 358 -32.28 2.28 29.40
N GLN A 359 -32.38 1.26 28.57
CA GLN A 359 -33.62 0.86 27.89
C GLN A 359 -34.54 -0.03 28.78
N ILE A 360 -34.00 -0.65 29.85
CA ILE A 360 -34.81 -1.40 30.81
C ILE A 360 -35.64 -0.45 31.66
N ALA A 361 -34.99 0.62 32.16
CA ALA A 361 -35.61 1.72 32.90
C ALA A 361 -36.43 1.34 34.16
N SER A 362 -36.48 0.06 34.55
CA SER A 362 -37.33 -0.44 35.60
C SER A 362 -37.02 0.17 37.00
N ARG A 363 -35.79 0.55 37.24
CA ARG A 363 -35.33 1.17 38.50
C ARG A 363 -34.71 2.55 38.32
N CYS A 364 -34.04 2.78 37.20
CA CYS A 364 -33.31 4.00 36.97
C CYS A 364 -34.08 5.06 36.16
N HIS A 365 -35.33 4.80 35.75
CA HIS A 365 -36.20 5.72 35.01
C HIS A 365 -35.53 6.30 33.72
N GLY A 366 -34.71 5.50 33.03
CA GLY A 366 -34.04 5.93 31.81
C GLY A 366 -32.81 6.79 32.05
N LYS A 367 -32.00 6.46 33.07
CA LYS A 367 -30.71 7.15 33.34
C LYS A 367 -29.80 7.14 32.12
N LYS A 368 -29.17 8.28 31.83
CA LYS A 368 -28.08 8.39 30.88
C LYS A 368 -26.81 7.76 31.47
N LEU A 369 -26.12 6.93 30.69
CA LEU A 369 -24.97 6.13 31.11
C LEU A 369 -23.73 6.47 30.27
N THR A 370 -22.58 6.56 30.91
CA THR A 370 -21.30 6.48 30.20
C THR A 370 -21.08 5.07 29.65
N PHE A 371 -20.12 4.88 28.78
CA PHE A 371 -19.85 3.55 28.21
C PHE A 371 -19.33 2.57 29.27
N ASP A 372 -18.62 3.06 30.27
CA ASP A 372 -18.09 2.25 31.37
C ASP A 372 -19.16 1.85 32.40
N GLU A 373 -20.27 2.63 32.49
CA GLU A 373 -21.40 2.35 33.37
C GLU A 373 -22.46 1.42 32.75
N MET A 374 -22.31 1.12 31.42
CA MET A 374 -23.32 0.34 30.74
C MET A 374 -23.00 -1.15 30.68
N ASP A 375 -24.05 -1.95 30.83
CA ASP A 375 -24.08 -3.34 30.39
C ASP A 375 -24.90 -3.48 29.11
N ALA A 376 -24.48 -4.40 28.23
CA ALA A 376 -25.32 -4.81 27.08
C ALA A 376 -26.13 -6.04 27.50
N ASP A 377 -27.44 -5.89 27.59
CA ASP A 377 -28.37 -6.96 27.93
C ASP A 377 -29.11 -7.47 26.69
N HIS A 378 -29.37 -8.80 26.65
CA HIS A 378 -30.16 -9.41 25.58
C HIS A 378 -31.63 -9.10 25.76
N ILE A 379 -32.32 -8.55 24.75
CA ILE A 379 -33.78 -8.32 24.74
C ILE A 379 -34.50 -9.66 24.91
N LYS A 380 -34.24 -10.62 24.00
CA LYS A 380 -34.59 -12.03 24.19
C LYS A 380 -33.40 -12.70 24.88
N PRO A 381 -33.61 -13.27 26.10
CA PRO A 381 -32.48 -13.88 26.84
C PRO A 381 -31.72 -14.93 26.06
N TYR A 382 -30.39 -14.95 26.18
CA TYR A 382 -29.54 -15.95 25.53
C TYR A 382 -29.93 -17.38 25.89
N ALA A 383 -30.26 -17.62 27.15
CA ALA A 383 -30.74 -18.93 27.66
C ALA A 383 -32.07 -19.39 26.99
N GLN A 384 -32.82 -18.48 26.42
CA GLN A 384 -34.08 -18.76 25.68
C GLN A 384 -33.86 -18.73 24.16
N GLY A 385 -32.63 -18.88 23.69
CA GLY A 385 -32.28 -18.90 22.27
C GLY A 385 -32.20 -17.50 21.64
N GLY A 386 -31.97 -16.44 22.43
CA GLY A 386 -31.67 -15.12 21.91
C GLY A 386 -30.25 -15.05 21.34
N GLU A 387 -30.11 -14.50 20.15
CA GLU A 387 -28.81 -14.33 19.49
C GLU A 387 -28.05 -13.13 20.02
N THR A 388 -26.71 -13.20 20.00
CA THR A 388 -25.80 -12.11 20.38
C THR A 388 -25.54 -11.20 19.16
N ILE A 389 -26.58 -10.55 18.68
CA ILE A 389 -26.57 -9.57 17.60
C ILE A 389 -27.02 -8.20 18.12
N VAL A 390 -26.59 -7.12 17.45
CA VAL A 390 -26.83 -5.76 17.92
C VAL A 390 -28.33 -5.47 18.09
N SER A 391 -29.18 -5.97 17.20
CA SER A 391 -30.66 -5.80 17.28
C SER A 391 -31.28 -6.46 18.50
N ASN A 392 -30.71 -7.56 19.00
CA ASN A 392 -31.18 -8.24 20.21
C ASN A 392 -30.47 -7.73 21.48
N GLY A 393 -29.56 -6.76 21.36
CA GLY A 393 -28.91 -6.09 22.49
C GLY A 393 -29.62 -4.80 22.86
N ARG A 394 -29.57 -4.41 24.14
CA ARG A 394 -30.02 -3.10 24.63
C ARG A 394 -29.08 -2.58 25.71
N THR A 395 -28.97 -1.24 25.78
CA THR A 395 -28.25 -0.55 26.84
C THR A 395 -28.96 -0.71 28.16
N SER A 396 -28.26 -1.17 29.20
CA SER A 396 -28.80 -1.28 30.56
C SER A 396 -27.80 -0.77 31.60
N CYS A 397 -28.30 -0.25 32.73
CA CYS A 397 -27.49 -0.06 33.91
C CYS A 397 -27.40 -1.36 34.73
N VAL A 398 -26.34 -1.49 35.53
CA VAL A 398 -26.08 -2.67 36.36
C VAL A 398 -27.30 -3.03 37.24
N GLU A 399 -27.95 -2.02 37.86
CA GLU A 399 -29.10 -2.22 38.72
C GLU A 399 -30.32 -2.79 37.98
N CYS A 400 -30.63 -2.22 36.81
CA CYS A 400 -31.77 -2.70 36.01
C CYS A 400 -31.47 -4.07 35.37
N ASN A 401 -30.24 -4.32 34.99
CA ASN A 401 -29.79 -5.61 34.42
C ASN A 401 -29.93 -6.74 35.45
N ARG A 402 -29.40 -6.52 36.67
CA ARG A 402 -29.49 -7.51 37.75
C ARG A 402 -30.91 -7.75 38.24
N SER A 403 -31.79 -6.73 38.25
CA SER A 403 -33.17 -6.89 38.67
C SER A 403 -34.01 -7.81 37.80
N ARG A 404 -33.58 -8.00 36.53
CA ARG A 404 -34.26 -8.90 35.58
C ARG A 404 -33.91 -10.38 35.79
N SER A 405 -32.74 -10.65 36.39
CA SER A 405 -32.27 -12.03 36.65
C SER A 405 -33.06 -12.73 37.77
N ILE A 406 -34.04 -12.05 38.36
CA ILE A 406 -34.83 -12.54 39.50
C ILE A 406 -36.31 -12.85 39.08
N GLN A 407 -36.67 -12.62 37.83
CA GLN A 407 -37.94 -13.03 37.24
C GLN A 407 -37.70 -14.20 36.24
#